data_9c3a694e3d7346241e3d90c4bee88fa1
#
_entry.id   9c3a694e3d7346241e3d90c4bee88fa1
#
_cell.length_a   1.000
_cell.length_b   1.000
_cell.length_c   1.000
_cell.angle_alpha   90.00
_cell.angle_beta   90.00
_cell.angle_gamma   90.00
#
_symmetry.space_group_name_H-M   'P 1'
#
loop_
_entity.id
_entity.type
_entity.pdbx_description
1 polymer ?
#
loop_
_entity_poly.entity_id
_entity_poly.type
_entity_poly.pdbx_seq_one_letter_code
_entity_poly.pdbx_strand_id
1 'polypeptide(L)'
;MNASNYKAYRDEQVIRKELNKPKAIKKSRTSNYLYTATQSSKAVITTKEQAIKDILLSYKRLNNKYLELNEMINHYTPTANIAKYGGIASRTNKKHDISDEIVKHEKIAIQLINTSMMRLHIKDCLYSTTALTHSEILYLINAYVDEREKISYAKSRRIIKKIVSLNIEIPTIERVNNYLNEKYKDNP
;
A
#
# COMPACT_ATOMS: atom_id res chain seq x y z
N MET A 1 7.95 39.25 49.64
CA MET A 1 7.59 37.86 49.30
C MET A 1 7.30 37.14 50.60
N ASN A 2 6.04 36.66 50.76
CA ASN A 2 5.58 36.07 52.04
C ASN A 2 6.12 34.63 52.18
N ALA A 3 6.54 34.28 53.41
CA ALA A 3 7.08 32.96 53.75
C ALA A 3 6.14 31.77 53.40
N SER A 4 4.83 32.04 53.31
CA SER A 4 3.81 31.08 52.88
C SER A 4 4.00 30.59 51.41
N ASN A 5 4.41 31.47 50.51
CA ASN A 5 4.61 31.12 49.09
C ASN A 5 5.87 30.30 48.87
N TYR A 6 6.86 30.39 49.74
CA TYR A 6 8.10 29.58 49.64
C TYR A 6 7.87 28.13 50.05
N LYS A 7 6.94 27.88 50.97
CA LYS A 7 6.61 26.54 51.43
C LYS A 7 5.84 25.78 50.34
N ALA A 8 4.85 26.43 49.72
CA ALA A 8 4.08 25.83 48.61
C ALA A 8 4.97 25.47 47.42
N TYR A 9 5.93 26.31 47.06
CA TYR A 9 6.86 26.05 45.95
C TYR A 9 7.82 24.87 46.26
N ARG A 10 8.22 24.70 47.50
CA ARG A 10 9.09 23.58 47.93
C ARG A 10 8.33 22.25 47.89
N ASP A 11 7.07 22.24 48.31
CA ASP A 11 6.23 21.03 48.30
C ASP A 11 5.91 20.57 46.89
N GLU A 12 5.70 21.51 45.94
CA GLU A 12 5.50 21.21 44.52
C GLU A 12 6.73 20.60 43.86
N GLN A 13 7.93 21.04 44.21
CA GLN A 13 9.20 20.49 43.71
C GLN A 13 9.47 19.07 44.24
N VAL A 14 9.05 18.76 45.45
CA VAL A 14 9.18 17.43 46.06
C VAL A 14 8.21 16.45 45.36
N ILE A 15 6.98 16.85 45.10
CA ILE A 15 5.98 16.03 44.38
C ILE A 15 6.43 15.75 42.94
N ARG A 16 6.99 16.72 42.24
CA ARG A 16 7.55 16.51 40.87
C ARG A 16 8.73 15.54 40.84
N LYS A 17 9.58 15.55 41.86
CA LYS A 17 10.73 14.63 41.99
C LYS A 17 10.29 13.19 42.28
N GLU A 18 9.19 13.01 43.00
CA GLU A 18 8.65 11.68 43.31
C GLU A 18 7.89 11.06 42.12
N LEU A 19 7.19 11.87 41.31
CA LEU A 19 6.50 11.43 40.11
C LEU A 19 7.46 11.00 38.99
N ASN A 20 8.67 11.56 38.96
CA ASN A 20 9.68 11.26 37.94
C ASN A 20 10.67 10.14 38.31
N LYS A 21 10.51 9.46 39.45
CA LYS A 21 11.30 8.28 39.77
C LYS A 21 10.89 7.12 38.86
N PRO A 22 11.81 6.56 38.04
CA PRO A 22 11.49 5.40 37.22
C PRO A 22 11.09 4.24 38.14
N LYS A 23 9.84 3.76 37.99
CA LYS A 23 9.36 2.58 38.72
C LYS A 23 10.21 1.39 38.29
N ALA A 24 11.02 0.88 39.20
CA ALA A 24 11.82 -0.33 38.97
C ALA A 24 10.88 -1.51 38.65
N ILE A 25 10.85 -1.91 37.37
CA ILE A 25 10.11 -3.09 36.93
C ILE A 25 10.85 -4.31 37.49
N LYS A 26 10.29 -4.95 38.53
CA LYS A 26 10.76 -6.23 39.03
C LYS A 26 10.59 -7.28 37.93
N LYS A 27 11.66 -7.59 37.20
CA LYS A 27 11.70 -8.70 36.24
C LYS A 27 11.56 -10.00 37.04
N SER A 28 10.41 -10.63 36.98
CA SER A 28 10.24 -11.99 37.53
C SER A 28 10.98 -12.96 36.62
N ARG A 29 11.85 -13.77 37.21
CA ARG A 29 12.77 -14.71 36.55
C ARG A 29 12.11 -16.00 35.99
N THR A 30 10.78 -16.09 35.98
CA THR A 30 10.09 -17.36 35.66
C THR A 30 9.50 -17.44 34.24
N SER A 31 9.86 -16.52 33.32
CA SER A 31 9.21 -16.44 31.99
C SER A 31 10.05 -16.94 30.81
N ASN A 32 11.31 -17.41 31.03
CA ASN A 32 12.18 -17.69 29.89
C ASN A 32 11.97 -19.04 29.19
N TYR A 33 11.31 -20.01 29.83
CA TYR A 33 11.12 -21.35 29.24
C TYR A 33 9.84 -21.49 28.40
N LEU A 34 8.85 -20.64 28.61
CA LEU A 34 7.61 -20.60 27.79
C LEU A 34 7.75 -19.76 26.51
N TYR A 35 8.79 -18.91 26.43
CA TYR A 35 8.98 -17.99 25.32
C TYR A 35 9.58 -18.65 24.06
N THR A 36 10.37 -19.70 24.21
CA THR A 36 11.05 -20.37 23.08
C THR A 36 10.13 -21.29 22.30
N ALA A 37 9.21 -22.01 22.95
CA ALA A 37 8.25 -22.88 22.28
C ALA A 37 7.16 -22.11 21.53
N THR A 38 6.78 -20.92 22.01
CA THR A 38 5.79 -20.05 21.35
C THR A 38 6.38 -19.22 20.21
N GLN A 39 7.71 -19.02 20.14
CA GLN A 39 8.33 -18.29 19.03
C GLN A 39 8.40 -19.10 17.74
N SER A 40 8.61 -20.40 17.81
CA SER A 40 8.69 -21.24 16.61
C SER A 40 7.32 -21.38 15.92
N SER A 41 6.24 -21.57 16.66
CA SER A 41 4.89 -21.61 16.10
C SER A 41 4.39 -20.22 15.65
N LYS A 42 4.78 -19.15 16.33
CA LYS A 42 4.51 -17.76 15.87
C LYS A 42 5.29 -17.42 14.60
N ALA A 43 6.52 -17.89 14.43
CA ALA A 43 7.33 -17.62 13.25
C ALA A 43 6.76 -18.29 11.99
N VAL A 44 6.21 -19.50 12.10
CA VAL A 44 5.60 -20.21 10.96
C VAL A 44 4.24 -19.61 10.57
N ILE A 45 3.45 -19.17 11.54
CA ILE A 45 2.17 -18.48 11.28
C ILE A 45 2.42 -17.09 10.69
N THR A 46 3.47 -16.39 11.13
CA THR A 46 3.86 -15.07 10.62
C THR A 46 4.32 -15.10 9.16
N THR A 47 4.95 -16.16 8.65
CA THR A 47 5.38 -16.22 7.25
C THR A 47 4.21 -16.30 6.28
N LYS A 48 3.18 -17.11 6.53
CA LYS A 48 1.99 -17.19 5.67
C LYS A 48 1.13 -15.92 5.76
N GLU A 49 0.87 -15.41 6.97
CA GLU A 49 0.13 -14.15 7.17
C GLU A 49 0.87 -12.98 6.49
N GLN A 50 2.21 -12.95 6.58
CA GLN A 50 3.01 -11.92 5.95
C GLN A 50 2.96 -12.02 4.43
N ALA A 51 3.06 -13.21 3.84
CA ALA A 51 2.93 -13.41 2.41
C ALA A 51 1.59 -12.89 1.86
N ILE A 52 0.47 -13.22 2.52
CA ILE A 52 -0.85 -12.69 2.14
C ILE A 52 -0.89 -11.16 2.25
N LYS A 53 -0.34 -10.61 3.33
CA LYS A 53 -0.26 -9.15 3.51
C LYS A 53 0.56 -8.48 2.40
N ASP A 54 1.66 -9.07 2.00
CA ASP A 54 2.52 -8.55 0.93
C ASP A 54 1.80 -8.59 -0.43
N ILE A 55 1.01 -9.64 -0.70
CA ILE A 55 0.13 -9.72 -1.88
C ILE A 55 -0.90 -8.57 -1.85
N LEU A 56 -1.59 -8.36 -0.73
CA LEU A 56 -2.58 -7.28 -0.62
C LEU A 56 -1.94 -5.90 -0.76
N LEU A 57 -0.74 -5.68 -0.21
CA LEU A 57 0.00 -4.44 -0.39
C LEU A 57 0.47 -4.25 -1.84
N SER A 58 0.71 -5.33 -2.58
CA SER A 58 1.03 -5.25 -4.00
C SER A 58 -0.16 -4.75 -4.83
N TYR A 59 -1.40 -5.09 -4.46
CA TYR A 59 -2.60 -4.53 -5.10
C TYR A 59 -2.71 -3.01 -4.90
N LYS A 60 -2.38 -2.54 -3.70
CA LYS A 60 -2.32 -1.12 -3.42
C LYS A 60 -1.29 -0.40 -4.31
N ARG A 61 -0.09 -0.97 -4.46
CA ARG A 61 0.93 -0.42 -5.36
C ARG A 61 0.45 -0.40 -6.82
N LEU A 62 -0.29 -1.43 -7.25
CA LEU A 62 -0.89 -1.49 -8.57
C LEU A 62 -1.91 -0.37 -8.77
N ASN A 63 -2.74 -0.07 -7.75
CA ASN A 63 -3.68 1.05 -7.80
C ASN A 63 -2.97 2.40 -7.88
N ASN A 64 -1.93 2.63 -7.09
CA ASN A 64 -1.15 3.86 -7.17
C ASN A 64 -0.56 4.07 -8.56
N LYS A 65 0.01 3.00 -9.15
CA LYS A 65 0.51 3.05 -10.53
C LYS A 65 -0.61 3.39 -11.53
N TYR A 66 -1.82 2.83 -11.35
CA TYR A 66 -2.97 3.16 -12.19
C TYR A 66 -3.34 4.65 -12.08
N LEU A 67 -3.38 5.20 -10.87
CA LEU A 67 -3.69 6.62 -10.66
C LEU A 67 -2.64 7.54 -11.28
N GLU A 68 -1.35 7.23 -11.09
CA GLU A 68 -0.24 7.97 -11.71
C GLU A 68 -0.33 7.97 -13.24
N LEU A 69 -0.58 6.81 -13.86
CA LEU A 69 -0.74 6.71 -15.31
C LEU A 69 -1.96 7.46 -15.81
N ASN A 70 -3.06 7.41 -15.06
CA ASN A 70 -4.29 8.14 -15.40
C ASN A 70 -4.09 9.66 -15.31
N GLU A 71 -3.36 10.13 -14.30
CA GLU A 71 -2.98 11.56 -14.21
C GLU A 71 -2.08 11.97 -15.37
N MET A 72 -1.07 11.16 -15.73
CA MET A 72 -0.19 11.42 -16.86
C MET A 72 -0.96 11.57 -18.16
N ILE A 73 -1.98 10.73 -18.42
CA ILE A 73 -2.81 10.82 -19.63
C ILE A 73 -3.71 12.05 -19.59
N ASN A 74 -4.34 12.34 -18.45
CA ASN A 74 -5.28 13.47 -18.33
C ASN A 74 -4.57 14.83 -18.40
N HIS A 75 -3.32 14.90 -17.95
CA HIS A 75 -2.51 16.11 -18.01
C HIS A 75 -1.62 16.20 -19.25
N TYR A 76 -1.70 15.22 -20.15
CA TYR A 76 -0.98 15.28 -21.40
C TYR A 76 -1.59 16.38 -22.29
N THR A 77 -0.99 17.54 -22.26
CA THR A 77 -1.16 18.56 -23.27
C THR A 77 -0.06 18.36 -24.29
N PRO A 78 -0.37 17.98 -25.55
CA PRO A 78 0.62 18.00 -26.60
C PRO A 78 1.20 19.41 -26.62
N THR A 79 2.47 19.55 -26.26
CA THR A 79 3.22 20.78 -26.48
C THR A 79 3.46 20.87 -27.99
N ALA A 80 2.39 21.15 -28.74
CA ALA A 80 2.54 21.72 -30.05
C ALA A 80 3.30 23.03 -29.82
N ASN A 81 4.61 22.98 -29.94
CA ASN A 81 5.40 24.16 -30.19
C ASN A 81 4.84 24.77 -31.47
N ILE A 82 3.78 25.57 -31.31
CA ILE A 82 3.42 26.56 -32.30
C ILE A 82 4.68 27.38 -32.42
N ALA A 83 5.50 27.03 -33.40
CA ALA A 83 6.66 27.81 -33.76
C ALA A 83 6.13 29.25 -33.88
N LYS A 84 6.46 30.11 -32.91
CA LYS A 84 6.28 31.52 -33.04
C LYS A 84 7.16 31.90 -34.21
N TYR A 85 6.56 31.97 -35.38
CA TYR A 85 7.17 32.56 -36.56
C TYR A 85 7.57 33.97 -36.17
N GLY A 86 8.84 34.22 -35.95
CA GLY A 86 9.35 35.56 -35.66
C GLY A 86 10.46 35.68 -34.65
N GLY A 87 11.08 34.63 -34.17
CA GLY A 87 12.19 34.71 -33.23
C GLY A 87 13.47 34.00 -33.75
N ILE A 88 14.59 34.71 -33.68
CA ILE A 88 15.92 34.26 -34.02
C ILE A 88 16.19 32.85 -33.49
N ALA A 89 16.49 31.92 -34.38
CA ALA A 89 16.74 30.51 -34.06
C ALA A 89 17.90 30.39 -33.08
N SER A 90 17.61 30.12 -31.83
CA SER A 90 18.59 29.69 -30.84
C SER A 90 19.12 28.30 -31.23
N ARG A 91 20.44 28.19 -31.44
CA ARG A 91 21.15 27.00 -31.92
C ARG A 91 21.11 25.75 -31.00
N THR A 92 20.33 25.77 -29.93
CA THR A 92 20.28 24.69 -28.91
C THR A 92 18.94 23.99 -28.80
N ASN A 93 17.99 24.24 -29.69
CA ASN A 93 16.73 23.50 -29.67
C ASN A 93 16.97 22.08 -30.25
N LYS A 94 17.17 21.09 -29.37
CA LYS A 94 16.82 19.71 -29.70
C LYS A 94 15.39 19.77 -30.22
N LYS A 95 15.20 19.49 -31.52
CA LYS A 95 13.86 19.31 -32.09
C LYS A 95 13.21 18.21 -31.28
N HIS A 96 12.27 18.56 -30.40
CA HIS A 96 11.36 17.57 -29.81
C HIS A 96 10.56 17.03 -31.00
N ASP A 97 10.85 15.79 -31.35
CA ASP A 97 10.13 15.14 -32.42
C ASP A 97 8.73 14.82 -31.88
N ILE A 98 7.70 15.35 -32.52
CA ILE A 98 6.28 15.11 -32.19
C ILE A 98 6.01 13.60 -32.20
N SER A 99 6.69 12.85 -33.06
CA SER A 99 6.57 11.40 -33.11
C SER A 99 7.01 10.72 -31.82
N ASP A 100 8.07 11.21 -31.15
CA ASP A 100 8.54 10.68 -29.86
C ASP A 100 7.54 10.95 -28.74
N GLU A 101 6.85 12.08 -28.77
CA GLU A 101 5.81 12.40 -27.81
C GLU A 101 4.57 11.53 -27.99
N ILE A 102 4.13 11.28 -29.23
CA ILE A 102 3.03 10.37 -29.55
C ILE A 102 3.36 8.95 -29.07
N VAL A 103 4.55 8.44 -29.40
CA VAL A 103 4.99 7.09 -28.97
C VAL A 103 5.03 6.97 -27.45
N LYS A 104 5.46 8.00 -26.74
CA LYS A 104 5.43 8.00 -25.25
C LYS A 104 4.00 7.95 -24.73
N HIS A 105 3.10 8.73 -25.32
CA HIS A 105 1.70 8.76 -24.91
C HIS A 105 1.01 7.42 -25.14
N GLU A 106 1.24 6.79 -26.31
CA GLU A 106 0.73 5.45 -26.61
C GLU A 106 1.24 4.40 -25.61
N LYS A 107 2.53 4.42 -25.25
CA LYS A 107 3.09 3.53 -24.24
C LYS A 107 2.42 3.71 -22.86
N ILE A 108 2.14 4.95 -22.45
CA ILE A 108 1.43 5.24 -21.20
C ILE A 108 -0.01 4.72 -21.28
N ALA A 109 -0.70 4.94 -22.41
CA ALA A 109 -2.06 4.46 -22.61
C ALA A 109 -2.14 2.91 -22.55
N ILE A 110 -1.23 2.20 -23.20
CA ILE A 110 -1.13 0.74 -23.12
C ILE A 110 -0.87 0.27 -21.69
N GLN A 111 0.03 0.92 -20.96
CA GLN A 111 0.30 0.59 -19.54
C GLN A 111 -0.93 0.84 -18.65
N LEU A 112 -1.68 1.91 -18.90
CA LEU A 112 -2.91 2.23 -18.17
C LEU A 112 -3.97 1.15 -18.40
N ILE A 113 -4.19 0.74 -19.65
CA ILE A 113 -5.12 -0.32 -20.03
C ILE A 113 -4.74 -1.62 -19.32
N ASN A 114 -3.49 -2.05 -19.44
CA ASN A 114 -3.00 -3.28 -18.81
C ASN A 114 -3.16 -3.25 -17.29
N THR A 115 -2.82 -2.14 -16.65
CA THR A 115 -2.96 -1.96 -15.20
C THR A 115 -4.43 -2.00 -14.78
N SER A 116 -5.33 -1.40 -15.58
CA SER A 116 -6.78 -1.44 -15.35
C SER A 116 -7.33 -2.86 -15.46
N MET A 117 -6.94 -3.60 -16.49
CA MET A 117 -7.33 -5.00 -16.69
C MET A 117 -6.87 -5.90 -15.54
N MET A 118 -5.64 -5.72 -15.06
CA MET A 118 -5.14 -6.45 -13.90
C MET A 118 -5.98 -6.16 -12.64
N ARG A 119 -6.35 -4.91 -12.39
CA ARG A 119 -7.21 -4.53 -11.26
C ARG A 119 -8.60 -5.16 -11.36
N LEU A 120 -9.21 -5.16 -12.54
CA LEU A 120 -10.50 -5.80 -12.78
C LEU A 120 -10.42 -7.31 -12.52
N HIS A 121 -9.42 -7.98 -13.08
CA HIS A 121 -9.25 -9.42 -12.89
C HIS A 121 -9.00 -9.81 -11.41
N ILE A 122 -8.24 -8.99 -10.66
CA ILE A 122 -8.08 -9.18 -9.21
C ILE A 122 -9.43 -9.10 -8.49
N LYS A 123 -10.28 -8.14 -8.84
CA LYS A 123 -11.63 -8.01 -8.26
C LYS A 123 -12.48 -9.23 -8.57
N ASP A 124 -12.49 -9.69 -9.82
CA ASP A 124 -13.23 -10.88 -10.25
C ASP A 124 -12.78 -12.13 -9.47
N CYS A 125 -11.47 -12.31 -9.31
CA CYS A 125 -10.93 -13.40 -8.50
C CYS A 125 -11.35 -13.31 -7.02
N LEU A 126 -11.36 -12.11 -6.44
CA LEU A 126 -11.81 -11.92 -5.06
C LEU A 126 -13.31 -12.18 -4.94
N TYR A 127 -14.14 -11.74 -5.89
CA TYR A 127 -15.58 -12.01 -5.90
C TYR A 127 -15.91 -13.49 -6.10
N SER A 128 -15.10 -14.23 -6.85
CA SER A 128 -15.27 -15.67 -7.05
C SER A 128 -14.92 -16.50 -5.82
N THR A 129 -14.33 -15.88 -4.79
CA THR A 129 -13.93 -16.56 -3.55
C THR A 129 -15.15 -16.82 -2.66
N THR A 130 -15.66 -18.05 -2.63
CA THR A 130 -16.87 -18.43 -1.87
C THR A 130 -16.66 -18.52 -0.36
N ALA A 131 -15.41 -18.65 0.09
CA ALA A 131 -15.08 -18.82 1.50
C ALA A 131 -15.04 -17.52 2.32
N LEU A 132 -15.01 -16.36 1.65
CA LEU A 132 -15.10 -15.04 2.28
C LEU A 132 -16.54 -14.52 2.18
N THR A 133 -16.96 -13.77 3.20
CA THR A 133 -18.26 -13.09 3.13
C THR A 133 -18.18 -11.89 2.17
N HIS A 134 -19.32 -11.53 1.60
CA HIS A 134 -19.40 -10.37 0.70
C HIS A 134 -18.82 -9.08 1.33
N SER A 135 -19.08 -8.85 2.62
CA SER A 135 -18.53 -7.69 3.35
C SER A 135 -17.00 -7.74 3.52
N GLU A 136 -16.43 -8.95 3.66
CA GLU A 136 -14.98 -9.13 3.72
C GLU A 136 -14.32 -8.88 2.35
N ILE A 137 -14.96 -9.37 1.27
CA ILE A 137 -14.52 -9.13 -0.11
C ILE A 137 -14.58 -7.64 -0.45
N LEU A 138 -15.70 -6.97 -0.18
CA LEU A 138 -15.84 -5.53 -0.40
C LEU A 138 -14.78 -4.73 0.38
N TYR A 139 -14.52 -5.12 1.63
CA TYR A 139 -13.45 -4.48 2.41
C TYR A 139 -12.08 -4.64 1.75
N LEU A 140 -11.73 -5.85 1.29
CA LEU A 140 -10.45 -6.08 0.61
C LEU A 140 -10.32 -5.24 -0.66
N ILE A 141 -11.38 -5.18 -1.47
CA ILE A 141 -11.41 -4.37 -2.68
C ILE A 141 -11.28 -2.88 -2.36
N ASN A 142 -12.08 -2.37 -1.45
CA ASN A 142 -12.10 -0.94 -1.11
C ASN A 142 -10.82 -0.48 -0.43
N ALA A 143 -10.20 -1.33 0.41
CA ALA A 143 -9.01 -0.96 1.16
C ALA A 143 -7.70 -1.17 0.39
N TYR A 144 -7.62 -2.18 -0.49
CA TYR A 144 -6.37 -2.57 -1.13
C TYR A 144 -6.36 -2.42 -2.66
N VAL A 145 -7.52 -2.50 -3.32
CA VAL A 145 -7.59 -2.41 -4.79
C VAL A 145 -8.02 -1.02 -5.24
N ASP A 146 -9.01 -0.41 -4.60
CA ASP A 146 -9.58 0.90 -5.00
C ASP A 146 -9.19 2.06 -4.08
N GLU A 147 -8.62 1.78 -2.90
CA GLU A 147 -8.24 2.77 -1.88
C GLU A 147 -9.37 3.72 -1.43
N ARG A 148 -10.62 3.26 -1.52
CA ARG A 148 -11.79 4.02 -1.09
C ARG A 148 -11.99 4.00 0.43
N GLU A 149 -11.41 3.02 1.12
CA GLU A 149 -11.51 2.84 2.57
C GLU A 149 -10.11 2.80 3.19
N LYS A 150 -9.95 3.42 4.37
CA LYS A 150 -8.69 3.32 5.13
C LYS A 150 -8.47 1.90 5.63
N ILE A 151 -7.23 1.42 5.52
CA ILE A 151 -6.85 0.09 6.00
C ILE A 151 -7.01 0.05 7.53
N SER A 152 -7.95 -0.79 8.01
CA SER A 152 -8.10 -1.11 9.42
C SER A 152 -7.23 -2.32 9.76
N TYR A 153 -6.27 -2.14 10.68
CA TYR A 153 -5.39 -3.22 11.11
C TYR A 153 -6.15 -4.42 11.68
N ALA A 154 -7.18 -4.17 12.49
CA ALA A 154 -7.96 -5.23 13.12
C ALA A 154 -8.78 -6.04 12.10
N LYS A 155 -9.49 -5.34 11.17
CA LYS A 155 -10.24 -6.01 10.08
C LYS A 155 -9.31 -6.80 9.17
N SER A 156 -8.22 -6.18 8.71
CA SER A 156 -7.23 -6.83 7.84
C SER A 156 -6.65 -8.08 8.47
N ARG A 157 -6.21 -8.00 9.72
CA ARG A 157 -5.65 -9.14 10.44
C ARG A 157 -6.63 -10.30 10.58
N ARG A 158 -7.91 -10.00 10.88
CA ARG A 158 -8.96 -11.01 10.97
C ARG A 158 -9.18 -11.73 9.64
N ILE A 159 -9.25 -10.98 8.53
CA ILE A 159 -9.47 -11.55 7.20
C ILE A 159 -8.24 -12.34 6.75
N ILE A 160 -7.03 -11.82 6.95
CA ILE A 160 -5.77 -12.53 6.63
C ILE A 160 -5.69 -13.86 7.37
N LYS A 161 -6.01 -13.89 8.66
CA LYS A 161 -6.06 -15.14 9.43
C LYS A 161 -7.07 -16.13 8.86
N LYS A 162 -8.24 -15.67 8.44
CA LYS A 162 -9.26 -16.49 7.81
C LYS A 162 -8.78 -17.07 6.47
N ILE A 163 -8.12 -16.26 5.64
CA ILE A 163 -7.51 -16.67 4.38
C ILE A 163 -6.48 -17.77 4.62
N VAL A 164 -5.59 -17.59 5.59
CA VAL A 164 -4.56 -18.59 5.94
C VAL A 164 -5.19 -19.86 6.50
N SER A 165 -6.17 -19.76 7.41
CA SER A 165 -6.81 -20.92 8.05
C SER A 165 -7.62 -21.79 7.08
N LEU A 166 -8.28 -21.16 6.10
CA LEU A 166 -9.06 -21.83 5.07
C LEU A 166 -8.25 -22.17 3.81
N ASN A 167 -6.95 -21.83 3.81
CA ASN A 167 -6.04 -22.00 2.68
C ASN A 167 -6.60 -21.41 1.38
N ILE A 168 -7.21 -20.21 1.47
CA ILE A 168 -7.79 -19.50 0.33
C ILE A 168 -6.65 -18.97 -0.55
N GLU A 169 -6.70 -19.30 -1.82
CA GLU A 169 -5.74 -18.83 -2.80
C GLU A 169 -6.09 -17.41 -3.26
N ILE A 170 -5.18 -16.46 -3.02
CA ILE A 170 -5.29 -15.09 -3.53
C ILE A 170 -4.32 -14.93 -4.69
N PRO A 171 -4.76 -14.41 -5.85
CA PRO A 171 -3.90 -14.29 -7.03
C PRO A 171 -2.77 -13.28 -6.77
N THR A 172 -1.53 -13.65 -7.11
CA THR A 172 -0.43 -12.69 -7.16
C THR A 172 -0.53 -11.84 -8.42
N ILE A 173 0.06 -10.63 -8.39
CA ILE A 173 0.11 -9.74 -9.59
C ILE A 173 0.77 -10.45 -10.77
N GLU A 174 1.83 -11.21 -10.52
CA GLU A 174 2.54 -11.97 -11.54
C GLU A 174 1.62 -13.01 -12.20
N ARG A 175 0.87 -13.77 -11.41
CA ARG A 175 -0.09 -14.76 -11.93
C ARG A 175 -1.18 -14.10 -12.78
N VAL A 176 -1.70 -12.97 -12.31
CA VAL A 176 -2.70 -12.19 -13.06
C VAL A 176 -2.13 -11.69 -14.38
N ASN A 177 -0.91 -11.17 -14.36
CA ASN A 177 -0.24 -10.68 -15.56
C ASN A 177 0.00 -11.82 -16.58
N ASN A 178 0.47 -12.96 -16.13
CA ASN A 178 0.68 -14.13 -17.00
C ASN A 178 -0.64 -14.60 -17.62
N TYR A 179 -1.70 -14.70 -16.82
CA TYR A 179 -3.03 -15.05 -17.33
C TYR A 179 -3.54 -14.08 -18.41
N LEU A 180 -3.39 -12.78 -18.18
CA LEU A 180 -3.81 -11.77 -19.15
C LEU A 180 -2.96 -11.83 -20.43
N ASN A 181 -1.65 -12.02 -20.30
CA ASN A 181 -0.77 -12.16 -21.45
C ASN A 181 -1.10 -13.38 -22.29
N GLU A 182 -1.44 -14.51 -21.66
CA GLU A 182 -1.88 -15.72 -22.39
C GLU A 182 -3.21 -15.50 -23.10
N LYS A 183 -4.18 -14.91 -22.39
CA LYS A 183 -5.54 -14.69 -22.89
C LYS A 183 -5.59 -13.72 -24.07
N TYR A 184 -4.72 -12.71 -24.08
CA TYR A 184 -4.72 -11.65 -25.10
C TYR A 184 -3.55 -11.77 -26.09
N LYS A 185 -2.79 -12.88 -26.04
CA LYS A 185 -1.67 -13.13 -26.95
C LYS A 185 -2.09 -13.23 -28.42
N ASP A 186 -3.30 -13.70 -28.67
CA ASP A 186 -3.84 -13.95 -30.00
C ASP A 186 -4.77 -12.82 -30.52
N ASN A 187 -4.93 -11.75 -29.75
CA ASN A 187 -5.66 -10.54 -30.15
C ASN A 187 -4.70 -9.34 -30.18
N PRO A 188 -4.03 -9.09 -31.32
CA PRO A 188 -3.19 -7.90 -31.51
C PRO A 188 -4.02 -6.61 -31.55
#